data_1c0b128cb17a2dce4d83862dc0bbdf4a
#
_entry.id   1c0b128cb17a2dce4d83862dc0bbdf4a
#
_cell.length_a   1.000
_cell.length_b   1.000
_cell.length_c   1.000
_cell.angle_alpha   90.00
_cell.angle_beta   90.00
_cell.angle_gamma   90.00
#
_symmetry.space_group_name_H-M   'P 1'
#
loop_
_entity.id
_entity.type
_entity.pdbx_description
1 polymer ?
#
loop_
_entity_poly.entity_id
_entity_poly.type
_entity_poly.pdbx_seq_one_letter_code
_entity_poly.pdbx_strand_id
1 'polypeptide(L)'
;MLAEAEVEVLFSSRVVEVKNKTGKVESVLVASDNGLATYKGEFFIDCTGNARVAAWAGARLQEINDRQKAEDVGFCFLLGNVDFYNYTYYFQKKIRATAELIKTIVRSGKYPLLQESHFENRLMSSSVVKFRANPVYRVTSDNQQTCTEGLFRGRAIAQQVLQALKEYFPETFATAVLINSANQLDFPVPSRILGDYVFTKSDFELRKSFDDEIGRNDYSSYHRLVYKKGESHGIPYRILTPLGVRNLLVAGKAVSADKNICGALGTISACLTTGEAAGLATGLLLKMKEKDVHTIDISLLQNRLKEERQNI
;
A
#
# COMPACT_ATOMS: atom_id res chain seq x y z
N MET A 1 -12.01 0.21 19.00
CA MET A 1 -11.43 1.48 18.49
C MET A 1 -12.48 2.32 17.73
N LEU A 2 -12.85 2.00 16.45
CA LEU A 2 -13.78 2.88 15.70
C LEU A 2 -15.15 3.04 16.37
N ALA A 3 -15.75 1.94 16.83
CA ALA A 3 -17.02 1.97 17.56
C ALA A 3 -16.94 2.72 18.91
N GLU A 4 -15.83 2.60 19.62
CA GLU A 4 -15.56 3.34 20.86
C GLU A 4 -15.40 4.85 20.64
N ALA A 5 -14.95 5.22 19.45
CA ALA A 5 -14.82 6.61 19.00
C ALA A 5 -16.08 7.14 18.30
N GLU A 6 -17.19 6.39 18.36
CA GLU A 6 -18.48 6.74 17.73
C GLU A 6 -18.38 7.03 16.22
N VAL A 7 -17.39 6.39 15.54
CA VAL A 7 -17.22 6.53 14.10
C VAL A 7 -18.22 5.64 13.38
N GLU A 8 -19.01 6.23 12.49
CA GLU A 8 -19.89 5.47 11.59
C GLU A 8 -19.05 4.71 10.56
N VAL A 9 -19.19 3.39 10.54
CA VAL A 9 -18.46 2.50 9.63
C VAL A 9 -19.42 1.85 8.64
N LEU A 10 -19.14 2.02 7.36
CA LEU A 10 -19.94 1.46 6.27
C LEU A 10 -19.13 0.37 5.54
N PHE A 11 -19.43 -0.91 5.85
CA PHE A 11 -18.88 -2.03 5.10
C PHE A 11 -19.60 -2.22 3.76
N SER A 12 -19.00 -3.01 2.88
CA SER A 12 -19.53 -3.30 1.53
C SER A 12 -19.92 -2.03 0.75
N SER A 13 -19.19 -0.95 0.98
CA SER A 13 -19.47 0.38 0.44
C SER A 13 -18.28 0.90 -0.35
N ARG A 14 -18.53 1.43 -1.54
CA ARG A 14 -17.48 1.92 -2.44
C ARG A 14 -17.85 3.29 -2.99
N VAL A 15 -16.93 4.25 -2.86
CA VAL A 15 -17.07 5.53 -3.58
C VAL A 15 -16.99 5.26 -5.08
N VAL A 16 -17.96 5.78 -5.84
CA VAL A 16 -18.07 5.59 -7.29
C VAL A 16 -18.04 6.91 -8.06
N GLU A 17 -18.28 8.04 -7.37
CA GLU A 17 -18.25 9.36 -7.98
C GLU A 17 -17.92 10.42 -6.92
N VAL A 18 -17.27 11.50 -7.32
CA VAL A 18 -17.00 12.68 -6.50
C VAL A 18 -17.55 13.91 -7.17
N LYS A 19 -18.41 14.64 -6.47
CA LYS A 19 -18.89 15.92 -6.93
C LYS A 19 -17.99 17.04 -6.40
N ASN A 20 -17.28 17.68 -7.33
CA ASN A 20 -16.38 18.82 -7.04
C ASN A 20 -16.93 20.10 -7.70
N LYS A 21 -16.82 21.21 -6.99
CA LYS A 21 -17.09 22.54 -7.51
C LYS A 21 -15.95 23.49 -7.13
N THR A 22 -15.29 24.06 -8.14
CA THR A 22 -14.23 25.05 -7.96
C THR A 22 -13.15 24.65 -6.94
N GLY A 23 -12.64 23.40 -7.03
CA GLY A 23 -11.61 22.89 -6.14
C GLY A 23 -12.09 22.54 -4.72
N LYS A 24 -13.40 22.36 -4.53
CA LYS A 24 -13.98 21.89 -3.27
C LYS A 24 -14.83 20.64 -3.52
N VAL A 25 -14.58 19.57 -2.83
CA VAL A 25 -15.45 18.40 -2.81
C VAL A 25 -16.75 18.76 -2.07
N GLU A 26 -17.89 18.64 -2.75
CA GLU A 26 -19.22 18.87 -2.16
C GLU A 26 -19.79 17.57 -1.58
N SER A 27 -19.58 16.47 -2.27
CA SER A 27 -20.11 15.17 -1.87
C SER A 27 -19.40 14.02 -2.59
N VAL A 28 -19.55 12.83 -2.04
CA VAL A 28 -19.18 11.56 -2.67
C VAL A 28 -20.41 10.70 -2.86
N LEU A 29 -20.51 10.02 -4.01
CA LEU A 29 -21.53 9.00 -4.27
C LEU A 29 -20.95 7.63 -3.92
N VAL A 30 -21.66 6.90 -3.09
CA VAL A 30 -21.26 5.59 -2.58
C VAL A 30 -22.24 4.53 -3.08
N ALA A 31 -21.71 3.48 -3.67
CA ALA A 31 -22.45 2.27 -4.03
C ALA A 31 -22.34 1.24 -2.91
N SER A 32 -23.47 0.60 -2.57
CA SER A 32 -23.56 -0.52 -1.64
C SER A 32 -24.64 -1.49 -2.11
N ASP A 33 -24.87 -2.59 -1.39
CA ASP A 33 -25.95 -3.53 -1.70
C ASP A 33 -27.32 -2.89 -1.59
N ASN A 34 -27.46 -1.78 -0.84
CA ASN A 34 -28.70 -1.01 -0.70
C ASN A 34 -28.89 0.05 -1.82
N GLY A 35 -28.00 0.07 -2.82
CA GLY A 35 -28.02 1.03 -3.91
C GLY A 35 -27.03 2.16 -3.76
N LEU A 36 -27.38 3.34 -4.26
CA LEU A 36 -26.52 4.53 -4.29
C LEU A 36 -26.93 5.53 -3.21
N ALA A 37 -25.97 6.00 -2.44
CA ALA A 37 -26.17 7.04 -1.42
C ALA A 37 -25.15 8.18 -1.59
N THR A 38 -25.59 9.42 -1.35
CA THR A 38 -24.71 10.59 -1.42
C THR A 38 -24.32 11.03 -0.01
N TYR A 39 -23.03 11.13 0.26
CA TYR A 39 -22.49 11.62 1.51
C TYR A 39 -21.87 13.00 1.32
N LYS A 40 -22.20 13.92 2.21
CA LYS A 40 -21.66 15.28 2.25
C LYS A 40 -20.75 15.44 3.45
N GLY A 41 -19.73 16.27 3.33
CA GLY A 41 -18.81 16.59 4.41
C GLY A 41 -18.17 17.95 4.21
N GLU A 42 -17.67 18.52 5.28
CA GLU A 42 -16.85 19.74 5.20
C GLU A 42 -15.46 19.40 4.69
N PHE A 43 -14.88 18.32 5.20
CA PHE A 43 -13.59 17.76 4.80
C PHE A 43 -13.71 16.30 4.41
N PHE A 44 -12.78 15.85 3.58
CA PHE A 44 -12.65 14.47 3.13
C PHE A 44 -11.20 14.02 3.32
N ILE A 45 -11.02 12.74 3.64
CA ILE A 45 -9.69 12.11 3.71
C ILE A 45 -9.71 10.90 2.78
N ASP A 46 -8.89 10.93 1.74
CA ASP A 46 -8.73 9.82 0.79
C ASP A 46 -7.68 8.84 1.29
N CYS A 47 -8.14 7.67 1.76
CA CYS A 47 -7.31 6.53 2.12
C CYS A 47 -7.46 5.36 1.15
N THR A 48 -7.90 5.59 -0.09
CA THR A 48 -8.16 4.52 -1.08
C THR A 48 -6.90 3.77 -1.54
N GLY A 49 -5.72 4.26 -1.16
CA GLY A 49 -4.43 3.66 -1.48
C GLY A 49 -3.95 3.88 -2.90
N ASN A 50 -4.77 4.48 -3.78
CA ASN A 50 -4.43 4.87 -5.14
C ASN A 50 -4.94 6.27 -5.52
N ALA A 51 -5.22 7.11 -4.51
CA ALA A 51 -5.72 8.49 -4.66
C ALA A 51 -6.97 8.61 -5.56
N ARG A 52 -7.87 7.64 -5.52
CA ARG A 52 -9.01 7.59 -6.44
C ARG A 52 -10.01 8.72 -6.18
N VAL A 53 -10.31 9.01 -4.92
CA VAL A 53 -11.18 10.13 -4.55
C VAL A 53 -10.55 11.46 -4.94
N ALA A 54 -9.24 11.62 -4.69
CA ALA A 54 -8.49 12.80 -5.09
C ALA A 54 -8.49 13.00 -6.61
N ALA A 55 -8.26 11.92 -7.38
CA ALA A 55 -8.33 11.96 -8.85
C ALA A 55 -9.69 12.43 -9.36
N TRP A 56 -10.78 11.87 -8.83
CA TRP A 56 -12.13 12.25 -9.21
C TRP A 56 -12.53 13.64 -8.72
N ALA A 57 -11.91 14.12 -7.64
CA ALA A 57 -12.03 15.49 -7.17
C ALA A 57 -11.27 16.51 -8.05
N GLY A 58 -10.52 16.06 -9.06
CA GLY A 58 -9.73 16.92 -9.93
C GLY A 58 -8.37 17.33 -9.35
N ALA A 59 -7.89 16.65 -8.32
CA ALA A 59 -6.54 16.85 -7.81
C ALA A 59 -5.49 16.49 -8.86
N ARG A 60 -4.36 17.20 -8.86
CA ARG A 60 -3.23 16.86 -9.70
C ARG A 60 -2.60 15.56 -9.21
N LEU A 61 -2.38 14.62 -10.12
CA LEU A 61 -1.68 13.38 -9.87
C LEU A 61 -0.26 13.44 -10.44
N GLN A 62 0.64 12.66 -9.85
CA GLN A 62 1.95 12.45 -10.43
C GLN A 62 1.82 11.61 -11.70
N GLU A 63 2.57 11.99 -12.74
CA GLU A 63 2.61 11.23 -13.99
C GLU A 63 3.25 9.87 -13.77
N ILE A 64 2.55 8.83 -14.18
CA ILE A 64 3.05 7.46 -14.22
C ILE A 64 3.21 7.10 -15.70
N ASN A 65 4.45 6.89 -16.15
CA ASN A 65 4.71 6.45 -17.53
C ASN A 65 4.03 5.10 -17.79
N ASP A 66 3.49 4.89 -19.00
CA ASP A 66 2.76 3.68 -19.38
C ASP A 66 3.59 2.39 -19.20
N ARG A 67 4.92 2.46 -19.39
CA ARG A 67 5.82 1.34 -19.09
C ARG A 67 5.86 0.95 -17.60
N GLN A 68 5.54 1.88 -16.70
CA GLN A 68 5.52 1.68 -15.25
C GLN A 68 4.16 1.17 -14.74
N LYS A 69 3.09 1.36 -15.51
CA LYS A 69 1.76 0.84 -15.18
C LYS A 69 1.69 -0.69 -15.24
N ALA A 70 2.54 -1.31 -16.05
CA ALA A 70 2.53 -2.76 -16.33
C ALA A 70 3.61 -3.54 -15.56
N GLU A 71 4.46 -2.89 -14.77
CA GLU A 71 5.57 -3.54 -14.06
C GLU A 71 5.19 -3.88 -12.61
N ASP A 72 5.56 -5.10 -12.20
CA ASP A 72 5.58 -5.57 -10.81
C ASP A 72 4.24 -5.82 -10.12
N VAL A 73 3.17 -6.07 -10.86
CA VAL A 73 1.90 -6.49 -10.25
C VAL A 73 2.06 -7.83 -9.56
N GLY A 74 1.77 -7.87 -8.26
CA GLY A 74 1.88 -9.07 -7.44
C GLY A 74 0.57 -9.82 -7.28
N PHE A 75 0.68 -11.13 -7.01
CA PHE A 75 -0.43 -11.98 -6.63
C PHE A 75 -0.07 -12.80 -5.40
N CYS A 76 -0.82 -12.64 -4.33
CA CYS A 76 -0.60 -13.34 -3.06
C CYS A 76 -1.50 -14.57 -2.93
N PHE A 77 -0.95 -15.64 -2.34
CA PHE A 77 -1.70 -16.83 -1.99
C PHE A 77 -1.13 -17.51 -0.74
N LEU A 78 -1.92 -18.34 -0.10
CA LEU A 78 -1.55 -19.04 1.12
C LEU A 78 -1.56 -20.56 0.89
N LEU A 79 -0.48 -21.20 1.29
CA LEU A 79 -0.38 -22.65 1.40
C LEU A 79 -0.51 -23.06 2.86
N GLY A 80 -1.40 -23.99 3.15
CA GLY A 80 -1.56 -24.62 4.46
C GLY A 80 -1.01 -26.04 4.48
N ASN A 81 -0.95 -26.66 5.64
CA ASN A 81 -0.37 -27.99 5.90
C ASN A 81 1.10 -28.08 5.48
N VAL A 82 1.84 -27.00 5.68
CA VAL A 82 3.28 -26.95 5.43
C VAL A 82 4.04 -27.45 6.65
N ASP A 83 4.99 -28.35 6.47
CA ASP A 83 5.85 -28.79 7.58
C ASP A 83 6.77 -27.67 8.03
N PHE A 84 6.63 -27.25 9.29
CA PHE A 84 7.34 -26.10 9.87
C PHE A 84 8.85 -26.32 9.95
N TYR A 85 9.29 -27.52 10.35
CA TYR A 85 10.71 -27.79 10.59
C TYR A 85 11.46 -27.82 9.27
N ASN A 86 10.95 -28.55 8.27
CA ASN A 86 11.52 -28.61 6.93
C ASN A 86 11.44 -27.28 6.20
N TYR A 87 10.33 -26.52 6.35
CA TYR A 87 10.25 -25.16 5.81
C TYR A 87 11.35 -24.27 6.39
N THR A 88 11.54 -24.27 7.72
CA THR A 88 12.57 -23.47 8.37
C THR A 88 13.97 -23.92 7.93
N TYR A 89 14.19 -25.21 7.78
CA TYR A 89 15.46 -25.75 7.28
C TYR A 89 15.78 -25.26 5.88
N TYR A 90 14.88 -25.45 4.92
CA TYR A 90 15.11 -25.08 3.53
C TYR A 90 15.05 -23.57 3.30
N PHE A 91 14.01 -22.89 3.73
CA PHE A 91 13.73 -21.52 3.34
C PHE A 91 14.33 -20.46 4.29
N GLN A 92 14.81 -20.84 5.47
CA GLN A 92 15.45 -19.91 6.40
C GLN A 92 16.93 -20.24 6.66
N LYS A 93 17.32 -21.53 6.72
CA LYS A 93 18.71 -21.92 7.01
C LYS A 93 19.50 -22.26 5.74
N LYS A 94 18.93 -22.95 4.78
CA LYS A 94 19.58 -23.38 3.52
C LYS A 94 19.22 -22.50 2.31
N ILE A 95 19.05 -21.20 2.53
CA ILE A 95 18.55 -20.22 1.55
C ILE A 95 19.28 -20.33 0.19
N ARG A 96 20.61 -20.44 0.18
CA ARG A 96 21.38 -20.52 -1.06
C ARG A 96 21.10 -21.80 -1.84
N ALA A 97 21.07 -22.96 -1.16
CA ALA A 97 20.76 -24.23 -1.80
C ALA A 97 19.33 -24.29 -2.33
N THR A 98 18.39 -23.75 -1.55
CA THR A 98 17.00 -23.62 -1.95
C THR A 98 16.85 -22.71 -3.18
N ALA A 99 17.56 -21.59 -3.24
CA ALA A 99 17.55 -20.70 -4.39
C ALA A 99 18.09 -21.41 -5.67
N GLU A 100 19.16 -22.20 -5.57
CA GLU A 100 19.66 -22.96 -6.72
C GLU A 100 18.66 -24.04 -7.19
N LEU A 101 17.97 -24.69 -6.24
CA LEU A 101 16.92 -25.64 -6.58
C LEU A 101 15.73 -24.94 -7.28
N ILE A 102 15.32 -23.78 -6.81
CA ILE A 102 14.29 -22.95 -7.46
C ILE A 102 14.69 -22.60 -8.90
N LYS A 103 15.95 -22.19 -9.12
CA LYS A 103 16.47 -21.95 -10.48
C LYS A 103 16.37 -23.19 -11.35
N THR A 104 16.68 -24.37 -10.81
CA THR A 104 16.56 -25.66 -11.51
C THR A 104 15.10 -25.94 -11.88
N ILE A 105 14.15 -25.69 -10.97
CA ILE A 105 12.72 -25.83 -11.24
C ILE A 105 12.30 -24.95 -12.41
N VAL A 106 12.68 -23.67 -12.38
CA VAL A 106 12.33 -22.72 -13.44
C VAL A 106 12.95 -23.12 -14.78
N ARG A 107 14.24 -23.50 -14.80
CA ARG A 107 14.96 -23.90 -16.00
C ARG A 107 14.47 -25.22 -16.60
N SER A 108 13.84 -26.09 -15.82
CA SER A 108 13.30 -27.36 -16.34
C SER A 108 12.22 -27.17 -17.40
N GLY A 109 11.55 -25.99 -17.43
CA GLY A 109 10.43 -25.71 -18.32
C GLY A 109 9.16 -26.52 -18.03
N LYS A 110 9.18 -27.43 -17.04
CA LYS A 110 8.03 -28.25 -16.64
C LYS A 110 6.85 -27.40 -16.13
N TYR A 111 7.14 -26.25 -15.54
CA TYR A 111 6.19 -25.31 -14.99
C TYR A 111 6.31 -23.97 -15.74
N PRO A 112 5.71 -23.83 -16.93
CA PRO A 112 6.00 -22.75 -17.87
C PRO A 112 5.58 -21.36 -17.40
N LEU A 113 4.73 -21.27 -16.36
CA LEU A 113 4.34 -19.98 -15.78
C LEU A 113 5.28 -19.51 -14.68
N LEU A 114 6.19 -20.36 -14.19
CA LEU A 114 7.04 -20.03 -13.05
C LEU A 114 8.27 -19.23 -13.44
N GLN A 115 8.62 -18.32 -12.52
CA GLN A 115 9.86 -17.55 -12.49
C GLN A 115 10.43 -17.62 -11.08
N GLU A 116 11.71 -17.31 -10.90
CA GLU A 116 12.38 -17.35 -9.59
C GLU A 116 11.67 -16.48 -8.55
N SER A 117 11.15 -15.32 -8.97
CA SER A 117 10.41 -14.36 -8.11
C SER A 117 9.05 -14.87 -7.61
N HIS A 118 8.50 -15.93 -8.22
CA HIS A 118 7.21 -16.50 -7.78
C HIS A 118 7.30 -17.29 -6.47
N PHE A 119 8.51 -17.53 -5.98
CA PHE A 119 8.80 -18.23 -4.72
C PHE A 119 9.09 -17.26 -3.55
N GLU A 120 8.85 -15.95 -3.71
CA GLU A 120 8.90 -15.02 -2.58
C GLU A 120 7.88 -15.46 -1.52
N ASN A 121 8.35 -15.71 -0.30
CA ASN A 121 7.53 -16.35 0.71
C ASN A 121 7.75 -15.78 2.12
N ARG A 122 6.74 -15.96 2.98
CA ARG A 122 6.80 -15.60 4.40
C ARG A 122 5.95 -16.56 5.23
N LEU A 123 6.54 -17.08 6.30
CA LEU A 123 5.83 -17.88 7.29
C LEU A 123 4.80 -17.01 8.04
N MET A 124 3.56 -17.45 8.09
CA MET A 124 2.46 -16.76 8.75
C MET A 124 2.06 -17.42 10.07
N SER A 125 2.18 -18.75 10.15
CA SER A 125 1.96 -19.54 11.35
C SER A 125 2.74 -20.85 11.27
N SER A 126 2.62 -21.73 12.24
CA SER A 126 3.33 -23.02 12.27
C SER A 126 3.06 -23.96 11.09
N SER A 127 2.04 -23.72 10.29
CA SER A 127 1.70 -24.56 9.13
C SER A 127 1.22 -23.79 7.91
N VAL A 128 1.26 -22.45 7.94
CA VAL A 128 0.77 -21.59 6.86
C VAL A 128 1.88 -20.69 6.34
N VAL A 129 2.11 -20.74 5.04
CA VAL A 129 3.10 -19.91 4.35
C VAL A 129 2.38 -19.06 3.31
N LYS A 130 2.63 -17.75 3.35
CA LYS A 130 2.24 -16.81 2.30
C LYS A 130 3.28 -16.83 1.20
N PHE A 131 2.83 -16.93 -0.03
CA PHE A 131 3.63 -16.70 -1.24
C PHE A 131 3.17 -15.44 -1.94
N ARG A 132 4.09 -14.77 -2.62
CA ARG A 132 3.81 -13.66 -3.51
C ARG A 132 4.45 -13.93 -4.86
N ALA A 133 3.62 -14.10 -5.88
CA ALA A 133 4.06 -14.16 -7.26
C ALA A 133 4.19 -12.75 -7.83
N ASN A 134 5.37 -12.38 -8.31
CA ASN A 134 5.69 -11.07 -8.88
C ASN A 134 6.78 -11.24 -9.96
N PRO A 135 6.62 -10.67 -11.18
CA PRO A 135 5.45 -9.96 -11.67
C PRO A 135 4.36 -10.87 -12.28
N VAL A 136 3.11 -10.41 -12.20
CA VAL A 136 2.03 -10.89 -13.08
C VAL A 136 1.96 -9.91 -14.26
N TYR A 137 2.37 -10.34 -15.43
CA TYR A 137 2.58 -9.47 -16.59
C TYR A 137 1.30 -8.95 -17.25
N ARG A 138 1.43 -7.83 -17.96
CA ARG A 138 0.43 -7.21 -18.85
C ARG A 138 -0.85 -6.76 -18.15
N VAL A 139 -0.73 -6.29 -16.91
CA VAL A 139 -1.86 -5.77 -16.14
C VAL A 139 -1.69 -4.28 -15.92
N THR A 140 -2.77 -3.51 -16.15
CA THR A 140 -2.86 -2.10 -15.81
C THR A 140 -4.02 -1.89 -14.83
N SER A 141 -3.84 -1.05 -13.83
CA SER A 141 -4.80 -0.87 -12.73
C SER A 141 -6.13 -0.22 -13.16
N ASP A 142 -6.14 0.44 -14.30
CA ASP A 142 -7.28 1.14 -14.90
C ASP A 142 -8.02 0.31 -15.96
N ASN A 143 -7.51 -0.87 -16.31
CA ASN A 143 -8.13 -1.76 -17.29
C ASN A 143 -8.68 -3.01 -16.61
N GLN A 144 -10.00 -3.10 -16.53
CA GLN A 144 -10.72 -4.18 -15.87
C GLN A 144 -10.48 -5.55 -16.51
N GLN A 145 -10.32 -5.61 -17.84
CA GLN A 145 -10.08 -6.85 -18.56
C GLN A 145 -8.69 -7.41 -18.20
N THR A 146 -7.64 -6.57 -18.26
CA THR A 146 -6.27 -7.00 -17.91
C THR A 146 -6.15 -7.38 -16.44
N CYS A 147 -6.89 -6.71 -15.54
CA CYS A 147 -6.97 -7.12 -14.13
C CYS A 147 -7.59 -8.51 -13.97
N THR A 148 -8.66 -8.80 -14.70
CA THR A 148 -9.31 -10.13 -14.69
C THR A 148 -8.37 -11.21 -15.20
N GLU A 149 -7.73 -11.00 -16.34
CA GLU A 149 -6.74 -11.91 -16.91
C GLU A 149 -5.56 -12.12 -15.95
N GLY A 150 -5.10 -11.04 -15.30
CA GLY A 150 -4.05 -11.08 -14.28
C GLY A 150 -4.42 -11.96 -13.07
N LEU A 151 -5.67 -11.89 -12.60
CA LEU A 151 -6.15 -12.75 -11.52
C LEU A 151 -6.21 -14.22 -11.94
N PHE A 152 -6.67 -14.54 -13.14
CA PHE A 152 -6.64 -15.92 -13.66
C PHE A 152 -5.21 -16.45 -13.76
N ARG A 153 -4.30 -15.63 -14.30
CA ARG A 153 -2.89 -15.99 -14.41
C ARG A 153 -2.25 -16.17 -13.04
N GLY A 154 -2.51 -15.29 -12.09
CA GLY A 154 -2.01 -15.41 -10.72
C GLY A 154 -2.45 -16.70 -10.04
N ARG A 155 -3.70 -17.12 -10.22
CA ARG A 155 -4.19 -18.41 -9.71
C ARG A 155 -3.52 -19.60 -10.40
N ALA A 156 -3.29 -19.54 -11.72
CA ALA A 156 -2.56 -20.58 -12.44
C ALA A 156 -1.10 -20.69 -11.96
N ILE A 157 -0.43 -19.55 -11.70
CA ILE A 157 0.91 -19.54 -11.10
C ILE A 157 0.87 -20.19 -9.71
N ALA A 158 -0.09 -19.85 -8.84
CA ALA A 158 -0.21 -20.44 -7.51
C ALA A 158 -0.34 -21.98 -7.55
N GLN A 159 -1.09 -22.51 -8.50
CA GLN A 159 -1.22 -23.95 -8.71
C GLN A 159 0.11 -24.57 -9.14
N GLN A 160 0.82 -23.95 -10.09
CA GLN A 160 2.12 -24.46 -10.53
C GLN A 160 3.19 -24.37 -9.42
N VAL A 161 3.18 -23.30 -8.61
CA VAL A 161 4.06 -23.20 -7.43
C VAL A 161 3.77 -24.35 -6.46
N LEU A 162 2.51 -24.61 -6.13
CA LEU A 162 2.16 -25.73 -5.24
C LEU A 162 2.62 -27.07 -5.79
N GLN A 163 2.42 -27.34 -7.09
CA GLN A 163 2.85 -28.59 -7.73
C GLN A 163 4.39 -28.72 -7.71
N ALA A 164 5.11 -27.66 -8.05
CA ALA A 164 6.56 -27.65 -8.03
C ALA A 164 7.13 -27.85 -6.61
N LEU A 165 6.52 -27.19 -5.62
CA LEU A 165 6.93 -27.37 -4.22
C LEU A 165 6.68 -28.79 -3.71
N LYS A 166 5.56 -29.43 -4.07
CA LYS A 166 5.31 -30.84 -3.73
C LYS A 166 6.31 -31.80 -4.36
N GLU A 167 6.73 -31.53 -5.57
CA GLU A 167 7.67 -32.40 -6.30
C GLU A 167 9.12 -32.24 -5.82
N TYR A 168 9.56 -31.00 -5.62
CA TYR A 168 10.97 -30.72 -5.33
C TYR A 168 11.28 -30.55 -3.84
N PHE A 169 10.25 -30.34 -3.01
CA PHE A 169 10.38 -30.23 -1.55
C PHE A 169 9.31 -31.09 -0.85
N PRO A 170 9.24 -32.41 -1.15
CA PRO A 170 8.17 -33.27 -0.64
C PRO A 170 8.11 -33.33 0.88
N GLU A 171 9.27 -33.31 1.57
CA GLU A 171 9.31 -33.33 3.04
C GLU A 171 8.61 -32.10 3.67
N THR A 172 8.55 -31.00 2.92
CA THR A 172 7.94 -29.75 3.40
C THR A 172 6.50 -29.60 2.93
N PHE A 173 6.21 -29.98 1.66
CA PHE A 173 4.98 -29.59 0.99
C PHE A 173 4.11 -30.76 0.48
N ALA A 174 4.47 -32.04 0.74
CA ALA A 174 3.69 -33.17 0.21
C ALA A 174 2.18 -33.07 0.55
N THR A 175 1.86 -32.68 1.78
CA THR A 175 0.49 -32.49 2.25
C THR A 175 -0.07 -31.09 2.08
N ALA A 176 0.74 -30.17 1.55
CA ALA A 176 0.34 -28.78 1.41
C ALA A 176 -0.88 -28.59 0.50
N VAL A 177 -1.73 -27.67 0.83
CA VAL A 177 -2.91 -27.29 0.06
C VAL A 177 -3.00 -25.79 -0.12
N LEU A 178 -3.57 -25.34 -1.23
CA LEU A 178 -3.89 -23.95 -1.45
C LEU A 178 -5.14 -23.60 -0.61
N ILE A 179 -4.95 -22.86 0.48
CA ILE A 179 -6.05 -22.52 1.40
C ILE A 179 -6.72 -21.19 1.06
N ASN A 180 -5.97 -20.28 0.43
CA ASN A 180 -6.54 -19.01 0.00
C ASN A 180 -5.70 -18.40 -1.14
N SER A 181 -6.34 -17.58 -1.95
CA SER A 181 -5.68 -16.75 -2.96
C SER A 181 -6.29 -15.35 -2.97
N ALA A 182 -5.49 -14.35 -3.31
CA ALA A 182 -5.94 -12.97 -3.34
C ALA A 182 -7.16 -12.78 -4.27
N ASN A 183 -8.08 -11.94 -3.85
CA ASN A 183 -9.21 -11.48 -4.67
C ASN A 183 -8.86 -10.22 -5.50
N GLN A 184 -7.70 -9.63 -5.23
CA GLN A 184 -7.18 -8.45 -5.92
C GLN A 184 -5.70 -8.64 -6.23
N LEU A 185 -5.25 -7.99 -7.30
CA LEU A 185 -3.84 -7.87 -7.62
C LEU A 185 -3.20 -6.79 -6.76
N ASP A 186 -1.93 -6.99 -6.39
CA ASP A 186 -1.15 -6.03 -5.63
C ASP A 186 -0.35 -5.14 -6.60
N PHE A 187 -0.78 -3.90 -6.74
CA PHE A 187 -0.11 -2.87 -7.53
C PHE A 187 0.87 -2.12 -6.62
N PRO A 188 2.19 -2.30 -6.81
CA PRO A 188 3.20 -1.75 -5.89
C PRO A 188 3.38 -0.24 -6.00
N VAL A 189 3.11 0.31 -7.18
CA VAL A 189 3.20 1.76 -7.44
C VAL A 189 1.79 2.33 -7.61
N PRO A 190 1.14 2.79 -6.53
CA PRO A 190 -0.17 3.39 -6.63
C PRO A 190 -0.09 4.73 -7.36
N SER A 191 -1.22 5.14 -7.96
CA SER A 191 -1.41 6.55 -8.31
C SER A 191 -1.23 7.40 -7.05
N ARG A 192 -0.50 8.49 -7.16
CA ARG A 192 -0.19 9.40 -6.05
C ARG A 192 -0.58 10.81 -6.41
N ILE A 193 -0.95 11.58 -5.39
CA ILE A 193 -1.18 13.00 -5.57
C ILE A 193 0.13 13.74 -5.87
N LEU A 194 0.01 14.87 -6.56
CA LEU A 194 0.99 15.94 -6.52
C LEU A 194 0.55 16.91 -5.43
N GLY A 195 1.27 16.89 -4.30
CA GLY A 195 1.00 17.74 -3.14
C GLY A 195 1.81 19.02 -3.16
N ASP A 196 1.63 19.86 -2.12
CA ASP A 196 2.43 21.07 -1.93
C ASP A 196 3.93 20.77 -1.76
N TYR A 197 4.25 19.54 -1.38
CA TYR A 197 5.59 18.99 -1.35
C TYR A 197 5.62 17.59 -1.94
N VAL A 198 6.68 17.26 -2.66
CA VAL A 198 6.96 15.89 -3.11
C VAL A 198 8.12 15.35 -2.30
N PHE A 199 7.86 14.34 -1.46
CA PHE A 199 8.91 13.68 -0.70
C PHE A 199 9.85 12.93 -1.64
N THR A 200 11.14 13.25 -1.57
CA THR A 200 12.15 12.78 -2.53
C THR A 200 13.03 11.69 -1.95
N LYS A 201 13.71 10.97 -2.85
CA LYS A 201 14.77 10.02 -2.46
C LYS A 201 15.88 10.72 -1.65
N SER A 202 16.24 11.97 -2.00
CA SER A 202 17.23 12.75 -1.27
C SER A 202 16.80 13.06 0.16
N ASP A 203 15.52 13.39 0.39
CA ASP A 203 15.00 13.62 1.75
C ASP A 203 15.14 12.38 2.63
N PHE A 204 14.87 11.19 2.04
CA PHE A 204 15.05 9.92 2.71
C PHE A 204 16.52 9.61 3.02
N GLU A 205 17.42 9.77 2.04
CA GLU A 205 18.86 9.51 2.18
C GLU A 205 19.52 10.41 3.20
N LEU A 206 19.12 11.68 3.24
CA LEU A 206 19.61 12.68 4.19
C LEU A 206 18.92 12.62 5.55
N ARG A 207 17.95 11.74 5.76
CA ARG A 207 17.15 11.64 7.02
C ARG A 207 16.56 12.98 7.41
N LYS A 208 16.08 13.71 6.41
CA LYS A 208 15.66 15.10 6.53
C LYS A 208 14.57 15.27 7.58
N SER A 209 14.69 16.34 8.37
CA SER A 209 13.63 16.87 9.21
C SER A 209 12.95 18.05 8.51
N PHE A 210 11.68 18.32 8.86
CA PHE A 210 10.86 19.35 8.24
C PHE A 210 10.19 20.22 9.31
N ASP A 211 10.02 21.50 9.02
CA ASP A 211 9.33 22.42 9.94
C ASP A 211 7.84 22.02 10.12
N ASP A 212 7.26 21.38 9.10
CA ASP A 212 5.88 20.86 9.09
C ASP A 212 5.81 19.34 9.34
N GLU A 213 6.74 18.80 10.11
CA GLU A 213 6.82 17.37 10.41
C GLU A 213 5.61 16.88 11.20
N ILE A 214 5.00 15.78 10.76
CA ILE A 214 3.83 15.14 11.40
C ILE A 214 4.17 13.80 12.05
N GLY A 215 5.40 13.37 11.96
CA GLY A 215 5.94 12.15 12.57
C GLY A 215 7.20 11.72 11.88
N ARG A 216 7.82 10.68 12.42
CA ARG A 216 9.08 10.11 11.92
C ARG A 216 8.92 8.65 11.55
N ASN A 217 9.68 8.21 10.56
CA ASN A 217 9.69 6.81 10.12
C ASN A 217 11.13 6.30 10.07
N ASP A 218 11.38 5.16 10.70
CA ASP A 218 12.68 4.48 10.77
C ASP A 218 12.81 3.32 9.78
N TYR A 219 11.86 3.16 8.86
CA TYR A 219 11.92 2.11 7.85
C TYR A 219 13.14 2.26 6.94
N SER A 220 14.08 1.34 7.11
CA SER A 220 15.44 1.44 6.59
C SER A 220 15.77 0.51 5.43
N SER A 221 14.86 -0.39 5.03
CA SER A 221 15.19 -1.45 4.06
C SER A 221 14.81 -1.11 2.60
N TYR A 222 14.75 0.17 2.26
CA TYR A 222 14.46 0.60 0.89
C TYR A 222 15.76 0.87 0.11
N HIS A 223 15.92 0.26 -1.06
CA HIS A 223 17.08 0.42 -1.95
C HIS A 223 18.47 0.21 -1.31
N ARG A 224 18.62 -0.75 -0.41
CA ARG A 224 19.90 -1.07 0.29
C ARG A 224 20.38 0.03 1.26
N LEU A 225 19.59 1.06 1.50
CA LEU A 225 19.87 2.00 2.59
C LEU A 225 19.42 1.37 3.90
N VAL A 226 20.35 1.19 4.80
CA VAL A 226 20.10 0.67 6.14
C VAL A 226 20.29 1.81 7.12
N TYR A 227 19.22 2.21 7.79
CA TYR A 227 19.33 3.15 8.91
C TYR A 227 20.04 2.49 10.09
N LYS A 228 20.88 3.24 10.77
CA LYS A 228 21.41 2.80 12.06
C LYS A 228 20.30 2.87 13.11
N LYS A 229 20.47 2.15 14.20
CA LYS A 229 19.53 2.21 15.33
C LYS A 229 19.36 3.66 15.79
N GLY A 230 18.13 4.13 15.83
CA GLY A 230 17.77 5.49 16.21
C GLY A 230 17.76 6.52 15.08
N GLU A 231 18.18 6.15 13.86
CA GLU A 231 18.00 7.03 12.69
C GLU A 231 16.57 6.93 12.14
N SER A 232 16.03 8.05 11.69
CA SER A 232 14.71 8.16 11.09
C SER A 232 14.64 9.38 10.19
N HIS A 233 13.67 9.44 9.28
CA HIS A 233 13.36 10.63 8.49
C HIS A 233 12.02 11.20 8.92
N GLY A 234 11.87 12.52 8.81
CA GLY A 234 10.62 13.22 9.05
C GLY A 234 9.61 13.00 7.93
N ILE A 235 8.35 13.05 8.25
CA ILE A 235 7.22 13.02 7.30
C ILE A 235 6.58 14.40 7.32
N PRO A 236 6.67 15.23 6.25
CA PRO A 236 6.08 16.57 6.25
C PRO A 236 4.57 16.53 5.98
N TYR A 237 3.80 17.42 6.60
CA TYR A 237 2.36 17.56 6.38
C TYR A 237 1.99 17.81 4.91
N ARG A 238 2.78 18.64 4.23
CA ARG A 238 2.53 19.07 2.84
C ARG A 238 2.52 17.94 1.81
N ILE A 239 2.89 16.72 2.16
CA ILE A 239 2.69 15.56 1.27
C ILE A 239 1.25 15.02 1.28
N LEU A 240 0.44 15.45 2.25
CA LEU A 240 -0.97 15.05 2.38
C LEU A 240 -1.92 15.96 1.61
N THR A 241 -1.49 17.17 1.24
CA THR A 241 -2.30 18.26 0.67
C THR A 241 -2.29 18.21 -0.86
N PRO A 242 -3.36 17.74 -1.53
CA PRO A 242 -3.39 17.60 -2.99
C PRO A 242 -3.57 18.95 -3.68
N LEU A 243 -2.71 19.26 -4.66
CA LEU A 243 -2.86 20.47 -5.47
C LEU A 243 -4.20 20.46 -6.24
N GLY A 244 -4.93 21.56 -6.12
CA GLY A 244 -6.20 21.78 -6.84
C GLY A 244 -7.47 21.46 -6.03
N VAL A 245 -7.36 20.93 -4.80
CA VAL A 245 -8.52 20.64 -3.94
C VAL A 245 -8.26 21.14 -2.52
N ARG A 246 -9.17 21.98 -1.99
CA ARG A 246 -8.97 22.69 -0.72
C ARG A 246 -9.41 21.95 0.54
N ASN A 247 -10.39 21.06 0.42
CA ASN A 247 -10.99 20.37 1.57
C ASN A 247 -10.79 18.85 1.53
N LEU A 248 -9.71 18.42 0.91
CA LEU A 248 -9.33 17.01 0.80
C LEU A 248 -7.89 16.83 1.28
N LEU A 249 -7.68 15.84 2.13
CA LEU A 249 -6.37 15.31 2.45
C LEU A 249 -6.23 13.90 1.87
N VAL A 250 -5.01 13.48 1.60
CA VAL A 250 -4.69 12.11 1.19
C VAL A 250 -3.75 11.50 2.20
N ALA A 251 -4.07 10.31 2.69
CA ALA A 251 -3.24 9.59 3.65
C ALA A 251 -2.90 8.18 3.16
N GLY A 252 -1.89 7.56 3.77
CA GLY A 252 -1.41 6.24 3.39
C GLY A 252 -0.48 6.28 2.17
N LYS A 253 -0.44 5.20 1.41
CA LYS A 253 0.55 5.01 0.34
C LYS A 253 0.38 5.90 -0.91
N ALA A 254 -0.72 6.66 -0.99
CA ALA A 254 -1.01 7.55 -2.12
C ALA A 254 -0.60 9.01 -1.90
N VAL A 255 0.11 9.30 -0.82
CA VAL A 255 0.69 10.63 -0.52
C VAL A 255 1.70 11.06 -1.57
N SER A 256 2.01 12.37 -1.59
CA SER A 256 2.92 12.97 -2.56
C SER A 256 4.37 12.57 -2.30
N ALA A 257 4.89 11.64 -3.10
CA ALA A 257 6.27 11.15 -3.00
C ALA A 257 6.82 10.75 -4.36
N ASP A 258 8.12 10.90 -4.54
CA ASP A 258 8.86 10.36 -5.68
C ASP A 258 8.61 8.85 -5.82
N LYS A 259 8.49 8.37 -7.06
CA LYS A 259 8.29 6.94 -7.35
C LYS A 259 9.35 6.03 -6.72
N ASN A 260 10.58 6.51 -6.63
CA ASN A 260 11.70 5.75 -6.11
C ASN A 260 11.67 5.57 -4.59
N ILE A 261 10.80 6.29 -3.87
CA ILE A 261 10.74 6.27 -2.42
C ILE A 261 9.33 6.04 -1.86
N CYS A 262 8.31 6.05 -2.72
CA CYS A 262 6.92 5.87 -2.29
C CYS A 262 6.69 4.60 -1.46
N GLY A 263 7.48 3.54 -1.67
CA GLY A 263 7.41 2.32 -0.88
C GLY A 263 7.76 2.51 0.60
N ALA A 264 8.65 3.45 0.93
CA ALA A 264 8.98 3.77 2.32
C ALA A 264 7.80 4.44 3.05
N LEU A 265 7.06 5.30 2.35
CA LEU A 265 5.85 5.94 2.89
C LEU A 265 4.60 5.05 2.81
N GLY A 266 4.67 3.92 2.10
CA GLY A 266 3.61 2.91 2.03
C GLY A 266 3.65 1.85 3.14
N THR A 267 4.58 1.96 4.10
CA THR A 267 4.65 1.06 5.25
C THR A 267 3.48 1.29 6.21
N ILE A 268 3.15 0.27 7.01
CA ILE A 268 2.05 0.37 7.98
C ILE A 268 2.28 1.54 8.94
N SER A 269 3.51 1.72 9.45
CA SER A 269 3.86 2.82 10.36
C SER A 269 3.62 4.19 9.72
N ALA A 270 4.13 4.42 8.51
CA ALA A 270 3.92 5.68 7.80
C ALA A 270 2.44 5.92 7.44
N CYS A 271 1.69 4.87 7.09
CA CYS A 271 0.25 4.98 6.83
C CYS A 271 -0.53 5.36 8.09
N LEU A 272 -0.18 4.82 9.27
CA LEU A 272 -0.78 5.19 10.54
C LEU A 272 -0.48 6.65 10.87
N THR A 273 0.79 7.07 10.79
CA THR A 273 1.20 8.47 11.03
C THR A 273 0.46 9.46 10.13
N THR A 274 0.41 9.19 8.82
CA THR A 274 -0.28 10.08 7.88
C THR A 274 -1.80 10.10 8.08
N GLY A 275 -2.40 8.97 8.46
CA GLY A 275 -3.83 8.86 8.75
C GLY A 275 -4.22 9.64 10.00
N GLU A 276 -3.46 9.51 11.09
CA GLU A 276 -3.66 10.24 12.33
C GLU A 276 -3.50 11.75 12.12
N ALA A 277 -2.44 12.17 11.46
CA ALA A 277 -2.21 13.59 11.17
C ALA A 277 -3.33 14.19 10.31
N ALA A 278 -3.83 13.46 9.30
CA ALA A 278 -4.95 13.91 8.48
C ALA A 278 -6.24 14.06 9.30
N GLY A 279 -6.52 13.11 10.20
CA GLY A 279 -7.67 13.16 11.10
C GLY A 279 -7.60 14.35 12.06
N LEU A 280 -6.47 14.54 12.74
CA LEU A 280 -6.27 15.66 13.67
C LEU A 280 -6.30 17.01 12.95
N ALA A 281 -5.68 17.11 11.77
CA ALA A 281 -5.70 18.31 10.96
C ALA A 281 -7.13 18.74 10.59
N THR A 282 -7.95 17.82 10.09
CA THR A 282 -9.35 18.13 9.76
C THR A 282 -10.17 18.50 10.99
N GLY A 283 -9.94 17.84 12.13
CA GLY A 283 -10.58 18.21 13.40
C GLY A 283 -10.22 19.61 13.89
N LEU A 284 -8.96 20.02 13.76
CA LEU A 284 -8.50 21.37 14.09
C LEU A 284 -9.10 22.43 13.16
N LEU A 285 -9.08 22.19 11.85
CA LEU A 285 -9.67 23.08 10.84
C LEU A 285 -11.16 23.30 11.07
N LEU A 286 -11.91 22.25 11.42
CA LEU A 286 -13.32 22.36 11.79
C LEU A 286 -13.53 23.26 13.02
N LYS A 287 -12.72 23.10 14.09
CA LYS A 287 -12.78 23.94 15.30
C LYS A 287 -12.48 25.41 15.02
N MET A 288 -11.51 25.65 14.13
CA MET A 288 -11.07 26.99 13.71
C MET A 288 -12.01 27.61 12.65
N LYS A 289 -12.97 26.85 12.12
CA LYS A 289 -13.86 27.24 11.01
C LYS A 289 -13.09 27.55 9.71
N GLU A 290 -11.88 27.05 9.60
CA GLU A 290 -11.10 27.10 8.36
C GLU A 290 -11.66 26.12 7.35
N LYS A 291 -11.44 26.39 6.06
CA LYS A 291 -12.01 25.60 4.97
C LYS A 291 -10.97 25.10 3.95
N ASP A 292 -9.72 25.35 4.26
CA ASP A 292 -8.60 25.02 3.38
C ASP A 292 -7.52 24.22 4.11
N VAL A 293 -7.26 23.00 3.66
CA VAL A 293 -6.26 22.11 4.27
C VAL A 293 -4.83 22.61 4.09
N HIS A 294 -4.60 23.53 3.13
CA HIS A 294 -3.28 24.11 2.86
C HIS A 294 -2.90 25.21 3.86
N THR A 295 -3.85 25.73 4.64
CA THR A 295 -3.66 26.89 5.55
C THR A 295 -3.64 26.53 7.03
N ILE A 296 -3.51 25.24 7.35
CA ILE A 296 -3.48 24.80 8.75
C ILE A 296 -2.32 25.42 9.53
N ASP A 297 -2.55 25.78 10.79
CA ASP A 297 -1.49 26.12 11.72
C ASP A 297 -0.71 24.86 12.11
N ILE A 298 0.49 24.73 11.53
CA ILE A 298 1.38 23.58 11.74
C ILE A 298 1.80 23.45 13.21
N SER A 299 2.06 24.57 13.90
CA SER A 299 2.47 24.52 15.31
C SER A 299 1.36 23.94 16.18
N LEU A 300 0.12 24.31 15.90
CA LEU A 300 -1.04 23.77 16.61
C LEU A 300 -1.24 22.27 16.33
N LEU A 301 -1.08 21.86 15.05
CA LEU A 301 -1.15 20.44 14.67
C LEU A 301 -0.04 19.62 15.36
N GLN A 302 1.19 20.11 15.35
CA GLN A 302 2.33 19.45 16.00
C GLN A 302 2.14 19.33 17.51
N ASN A 303 1.64 20.37 18.17
CA ASN A 303 1.33 20.30 19.60
C ASN A 303 0.29 19.21 19.88
N ARG A 304 -0.76 19.12 19.06
CA ARG A 304 -1.77 18.08 19.21
C ARG A 304 -1.24 16.69 18.96
N LEU A 305 -0.39 16.50 17.95
CA LEU A 305 0.27 15.23 17.67
C LEU A 305 1.19 14.77 18.82
N LYS A 306 1.91 15.70 19.45
CA LYS A 306 2.73 15.41 20.64
C LYS A 306 1.90 14.98 21.84
N GLU A 307 0.72 15.58 22.06
CA GLU A 307 -0.24 15.17 23.09
C GLU A 307 -0.70 13.71 22.86
N GLU A 308 -0.88 13.30 21.62
CA GLU A 308 -1.19 11.92 21.22
C GLU A 308 0.05 11.00 21.16
N ARG A 309 1.22 11.48 21.61
CA ARG A 309 2.50 10.76 21.69
C ARG A 309 3.13 10.43 20.34
N GLN A 310 2.84 11.18 19.29
CA GLN A 310 3.61 11.09 18.05
C GLN A 310 5.05 11.53 18.26
N ASN A 311 5.97 10.83 17.63
CA ASN A 311 7.38 11.19 17.63
C ASN A 311 7.62 12.24 16.53
N ILE A 312 7.75 13.52 16.93
CA ILE A 312 7.99 14.67 16.05
C ILE A 312 9.22 15.42 16.56
#